data_8e3ca586995370b40bd3529289195c85
#
_entry.id   8e3ca586995370b40bd3529289195c85
#
_cell.length_a   1.000
_cell.length_b   1.000
_cell.length_c   1.000
_cell.angle_alpha   90.00
_cell.angle_beta   90.00
_cell.angle_gamma   90.00
#
_symmetry.space_group_name_H-M   'P 1'
#
loop_
_entity.id
_entity.type
_entity.pdbx_description
1 polymer ?
#
loop_
_entity_poly.entity_id
_entity_poly.type
_entity_poly.pdbx_seq_one_letter_code
_entity_poly.pdbx_strand_id
1 'polypeptide(L)'
;MKKKAIVCVDDESIILDSLGEQIKNIFGDEYLYESAENAEEGLEVIEELTKEEIDVLVIVSDWLMPGKKGDEFLIEVHKKFPRIIKVMLTGQADEVAINNAIKNAELHAYISKPWSSEDLERVIKTGLSKIENKG
;
A
#
# COMPACT_ATOMS: atom_id res chain seq x y z
N MET A 1 -10.49 -9.58 18.88
CA MET A 1 -10.42 -8.52 17.84
C MET A 1 -9.48 -8.92 16.71
N LYS A 2 -9.87 -8.65 15.50
CA LYS A 2 -9.01 -8.92 14.36
C LYS A 2 -7.79 -8.02 14.38
N LYS A 3 -6.63 -8.59 14.10
CA LYS A 3 -5.43 -7.80 13.86
C LYS A 3 -5.54 -7.12 12.51
N LYS A 4 -4.88 -5.97 12.39
CA LYS A 4 -4.90 -5.15 11.19
C LYS A 4 -3.48 -4.94 10.71
N ALA A 5 -3.29 -4.87 9.39
CA ALA A 5 -1.96 -4.76 8.79
C ALA A 5 -1.90 -3.69 7.72
N ILE A 6 -0.71 -3.14 7.55
CA ILE A 6 -0.34 -2.28 6.43
C ILE A 6 0.77 -2.99 5.68
N VAL A 7 0.62 -3.16 4.38
CA VAL A 7 1.59 -3.86 3.54
C VAL A 7 2.25 -2.86 2.60
N CYS A 8 3.57 -2.91 2.50
CA CYS A 8 4.33 -2.07 1.58
C CYS A 8 5.10 -2.95 0.61
N VAL A 9 5.12 -2.56 -0.67
CA VAL A 9 5.79 -3.30 -1.74
C VAL A 9 6.74 -2.37 -2.47
N ASP A 10 8.02 -2.72 -2.52
CA ASP A 10 9.06 -1.95 -3.21
C ASP A 10 10.25 -2.88 -3.43
N ASP A 11 10.90 -2.79 -4.58
CA ASP A 11 12.06 -3.63 -4.86
C ASP A 11 13.34 -3.15 -4.15
N GLU A 12 13.30 -1.99 -3.53
CA GLU A 12 14.43 -1.47 -2.75
C GLU A 12 14.19 -1.69 -1.27
N SER A 13 15.00 -2.54 -0.65
CA SER A 13 14.83 -2.87 0.78
C SER A 13 14.99 -1.65 1.69
N ILE A 14 15.82 -0.69 1.30
CA ILE A 14 16.02 0.52 2.08
C ILE A 14 14.74 1.37 2.15
N ILE A 15 13.96 1.37 1.07
CA ILE A 15 12.67 2.05 1.06
C ILE A 15 11.69 1.34 1.98
N LEU A 16 11.64 0.00 1.94
CA LEU A 16 10.76 -0.78 2.81
C LEU A 16 11.10 -0.57 4.28
N ASP A 17 12.39 -0.51 4.61
CA ASP A 17 12.83 -0.25 5.99
C ASP A 17 12.41 1.14 6.44
N SER A 18 12.55 2.13 5.58
CA SER A 18 12.17 3.50 5.89
C SER A 18 10.65 3.63 6.11
N LEU A 19 9.87 3.01 5.24
CA LEU A 19 8.40 3.00 5.38
C LEU A 19 7.98 2.33 6.68
N GLY A 20 8.57 1.18 6.99
CA GLY A 20 8.24 0.45 8.21
C GLY A 20 8.54 1.24 9.46
N GLU A 21 9.71 1.90 9.50
CA GLU A 21 10.10 2.73 10.63
C GLU A 21 9.15 3.91 10.81
N GLN A 22 8.81 4.59 9.71
CA GLN A 22 7.90 5.73 9.78
C GLN A 22 6.49 5.31 10.19
N ILE A 23 5.99 4.22 9.64
CA ILE A 23 4.66 3.71 10.00
C ILE A 23 4.61 3.33 11.47
N LYS A 24 5.66 2.68 11.98
CA LYS A 24 5.74 2.34 13.39
C LYS A 24 5.78 3.59 14.27
N ASN A 25 6.51 4.62 13.84
CA ASN A 25 6.58 5.87 14.60
C ASN A 25 5.23 6.60 14.62
N ILE A 26 4.45 6.51 13.54
CA ILE A 26 3.16 7.17 13.44
C ILE A 26 2.08 6.43 14.24
N PHE A 27 2.03 5.11 14.12
CA PHE A 27 0.92 4.29 14.65
C PHE A 27 1.28 3.40 15.82
N GLY A 28 2.57 3.31 16.18
CA GLY A 28 3.00 2.41 17.24
C GLY A 28 2.75 0.96 16.86
N ASP A 29 2.17 0.21 17.78
CA ASP A 29 1.89 -1.21 17.57
C ASP A 29 0.44 -1.47 17.12
N GLU A 30 -0.26 -0.42 16.71
CA GLU A 30 -1.66 -0.53 16.31
C GLU A 30 -1.84 -1.41 15.08
N TYR A 31 -0.88 -1.38 14.15
CA TYR A 31 -0.92 -2.16 12.90
C TYR A 31 0.32 -3.01 12.76
N LEU A 32 0.14 -4.22 12.24
CA LEU A 32 1.27 -5.03 11.79
C LEU A 32 1.81 -4.41 10.52
N TYR A 33 3.13 -4.38 10.38
CA TYR A 33 3.78 -3.94 9.17
C TYR A 33 4.36 -5.16 8.45
N GLU A 34 3.97 -5.36 7.20
CA GLU A 34 4.52 -6.43 6.37
C GLU A 34 5.02 -5.82 5.07
N SER A 35 6.04 -6.42 4.50
CA SER A 35 6.64 -5.91 3.27
C SER A 35 6.89 -7.02 2.25
N ALA A 36 6.99 -6.62 0.99
CA ALA A 36 7.29 -7.52 -0.11
C ALA A 36 8.16 -6.77 -1.13
N GLU A 37 8.96 -7.50 -1.89
CA GLU A 37 9.91 -6.89 -2.81
C GLU A 37 9.43 -6.85 -4.25
N ASN A 38 8.29 -7.47 -4.56
CA ASN A 38 7.71 -7.44 -5.89
C ASN A 38 6.21 -7.73 -5.80
N ALA A 39 5.53 -7.59 -6.94
CA ALA A 39 4.08 -7.75 -7.00
C ALA A 39 3.62 -9.16 -6.62
N GLU A 40 4.31 -10.19 -7.11
CA GLU A 40 3.95 -11.57 -6.82
C GLU A 40 4.04 -11.86 -5.32
N GLU A 41 5.15 -11.46 -4.70
CA GLU A 41 5.31 -11.61 -3.26
C GLU A 41 4.28 -10.80 -2.50
N GLY A 42 3.96 -9.59 -2.98
CA GLY A 42 2.94 -8.75 -2.37
C GLY A 42 1.58 -9.43 -2.31
N LEU A 43 1.17 -10.07 -3.38
CA LEU A 43 -0.08 -10.83 -3.40
C LEU A 43 -0.04 -12.00 -2.44
N GLU A 44 1.08 -12.72 -2.39
CA GLU A 44 1.25 -13.84 -1.46
C GLU A 44 1.12 -13.39 -0.02
N VAL A 45 1.74 -12.26 0.34
CA VAL A 45 1.66 -11.70 1.68
C VAL A 45 0.21 -11.36 2.04
N ILE A 46 -0.51 -10.71 1.13
CA ILE A 46 -1.92 -10.36 1.38
C ILE A 46 -2.76 -11.62 1.57
N GLU A 47 -2.55 -12.62 0.72
CA GLU A 47 -3.31 -13.87 0.82
C GLU A 47 -3.04 -14.62 2.11
N GLU A 48 -1.78 -14.68 2.54
CA GLU A 48 -1.41 -15.31 3.80
C GLU A 48 -2.01 -14.61 5.01
N LEU A 49 -1.93 -13.28 5.03
CA LEU A 49 -2.52 -12.50 6.12
C LEU A 49 -4.03 -12.70 6.17
N THR A 50 -4.68 -12.74 5.02
CA THR A 50 -6.12 -12.97 4.93
C THR A 50 -6.50 -14.35 5.47
N LYS A 51 -5.71 -15.37 5.16
CA LYS A 51 -5.94 -16.73 5.69
C LYS A 51 -5.79 -16.78 7.21
N GLU A 52 -4.91 -15.94 7.76
CA GLU A 52 -4.72 -15.85 9.21
C GLU A 52 -5.75 -14.95 9.88
N GLU A 53 -6.74 -14.49 9.13
CA GLU A 53 -7.78 -13.59 9.60
C GLU A 53 -7.24 -12.23 10.07
N ILE A 54 -6.18 -11.77 9.40
CA ILE A 54 -5.62 -10.45 9.61
C ILE A 54 -6.14 -9.53 8.51
N ASP A 55 -6.73 -8.41 8.87
CA ASP A 55 -7.27 -7.46 7.90
C ASP A 55 -6.16 -6.59 7.35
N VAL A 56 -5.87 -6.69 6.06
CA VAL A 56 -4.98 -5.76 5.38
C VAL A 56 -5.80 -4.51 5.03
N LEU A 57 -5.49 -3.40 5.66
CA LEU A 57 -6.27 -2.16 5.47
C LEU A 57 -5.70 -1.27 4.38
N VAL A 58 -4.39 -1.19 4.27
CA VAL A 58 -3.71 -0.30 3.33
C VAL A 58 -2.57 -1.04 2.66
N ILE A 59 -2.43 -0.84 1.36
CA ILE A 59 -1.24 -1.28 0.63
C ILE A 59 -0.57 -0.06 -0.01
N VAL A 60 0.74 0.04 0.18
CA VAL A 60 1.57 1.08 -0.42
C VAL A 60 2.52 0.40 -1.38
N SER A 61 2.43 0.69 -2.66
CA SER A 61 3.23 0.03 -3.68
C SER A 61 4.04 1.01 -4.51
N ASP A 62 5.32 0.69 -4.70
CA ASP A 62 6.14 1.39 -5.69
C ASP A 62 5.54 1.16 -7.07
N TRP A 63 5.67 2.15 -7.95
CA TRP A 63 5.21 1.99 -9.33
C TRP A 63 6.19 1.18 -10.17
N LEU A 64 7.46 1.50 -10.08
CA LEU A 64 8.47 0.91 -10.98
C LEU A 64 9.15 -0.28 -10.29
N MET A 65 8.65 -1.47 -10.59
CA MET A 65 9.18 -2.72 -10.06
C MET A 65 9.49 -3.69 -11.19
N PRO A 66 10.49 -4.58 -11.01
CA PRO A 66 10.73 -5.64 -12.00
C PRO A 66 9.51 -6.54 -12.12
N GLY A 67 9.23 -6.98 -13.32
CA GLY A 67 8.06 -7.80 -13.60
C GLY A 67 6.82 -6.96 -13.72
N LYS A 68 5.85 -7.14 -12.83
CA LYS A 68 4.59 -6.40 -12.87
C LYS A 68 4.76 -5.02 -12.23
N LYS A 69 4.34 -3.98 -12.95
CA LYS A 69 4.40 -2.61 -12.43
C LYS A 69 3.34 -2.37 -11.37
N GLY A 70 3.57 -1.32 -10.56
CA GLY A 70 2.71 -1.01 -9.42
C GLY A 70 1.25 -0.75 -9.77
N ASP A 71 0.96 -0.05 -10.86
CA ASP A 71 -0.42 0.19 -11.27
C ASP A 71 -1.13 -1.11 -11.62
N GLU A 72 -0.47 -1.99 -12.37
CA GLU A 72 -1.03 -3.30 -12.71
C GLU A 72 -1.23 -4.17 -11.46
N PHE A 73 -0.27 -4.13 -10.54
CA PHE A 73 -0.36 -4.83 -9.27
C PHE A 73 -1.57 -4.34 -8.44
N LEU A 74 -1.72 -3.03 -8.32
CA LEU A 74 -2.82 -2.46 -7.55
C LEU A 74 -4.18 -2.76 -8.17
N ILE A 75 -4.26 -2.84 -9.50
CA ILE A 75 -5.47 -3.25 -10.18
C ILE A 75 -5.81 -4.70 -9.81
N GLU A 76 -4.81 -5.56 -9.79
CA GLU A 76 -5.01 -6.96 -9.41
C GLU A 76 -5.45 -7.08 -7.95
N VAL A 77 -4.83 -6.29 -7.05
CA VAL A 77 -5.24 -6.23 -5.65
C VAL A 77 -6.71 -5.79 -5.54
N HIS A 78 -7.08 -4.78 -6.30
CA HIS A 78 -8.46 -4.27 -6.28
C HIS A 78 -9.48 -5.32 -6.71
N LYS A 79 -9.14 -6.11 -7.72
CA LYS A 79 -10.04 -7.17 -8.20
C LYS A 79 -10.26 -8.25 -7.16
N LYS A 80 -9.23 -8.61 -6.41
CA LYS A 80 -9.29 -9.68 -5.41
C LYS A 80 -9.71 -9.19 -4.03
N PHE A 81 -9.29 -7.97 -3.68
CA PHE A 81 -9.47 -7.41 -2.34
C PHE A 81 -9.90 -5.95 -2.45
N PRO A 82 -11.12 -5.68 -2.92
CA PRO A 82 -11.51 -4.29 -3.26
C PRO A 82 -11.57 -3.33 -2.09
N ARG A 83 -11.63 -3.83 -0.85
CA ARG A 83 -11.70 -2.96 0.33
C ARG A 83 -10.37 -2.38 0.76
N ILE A 84 -9.26 -2.97 0.31
CA ILE A 84 -7.93 -2.47 0.69
C ILE A 84 -7.73 -1.09 0.09
N ILE A 85 -7.28 -0.14 0.91
CA ILE A 85 -6.92 1.20 0.45
C ILE A 85 -5.58 1.11 -0.29
N LYS A 86 -5.51 1.64 -1.48
CA LYS A 86 -4.35 1.52 -2.36
C LYS A 86 -3.66 2.87 -2.51
N VAL A 87 -2.35 2.87 -2.25
CA VAL A 87 -1.48 4.04 -2.35
C VAL A 87 -0.30 3.68 -3.24
N MET A 88 0.08 4.58 -4.13
CA MET A 88 1.22 4.38 -5.02
C MET A 88 2.37 5.30 -4.65
N LEU A 89 3.60 4.76 -4.63
CA LEU A 89 4.82 5.54 -4.55
C LEU A 89 5.40 5.68 -5.95
N THR A 90 5.79 6.89 -6.33
CA THR A 90 6.36 7.12 -7.65
C THR A 90 7.55 8.07 -7.58
N GLY A 91 8.64 7.69 -8.23
CA GLY A 91 9.83 8.54 -8.35
C GLY A 91 9.69 9.60 -9.43
N GLN A 92 8.77 9.38 -10.38
CA GLN A 92 8.46 10.32 -11.43
C GLN A 92 6.96 10.28 -11.66
N ALA A 93 6.38 11.44 -11.92
CA ALA A 93 4.96 11.52 -12.21
C ALA A 93 4.66 10.88 -13.57
N ASP A 94 4.23 9.63 -13.57
CA ASP A 94 3.73 8.97 -14.76
C ASP A 94 2.22 9.09 -14.74
N GLU A 95 1.72 10.08 -15.46
CA GLU A 95 0.29 10.37 -15.47
C GLU A 95 -0.55 9.20 -16.01
N VAL A 96 -0.01 8.47 -16.98
CA VAL A 96 -0.72 7.32 -17.55
C VAL A 96 -0.91 6.23 -16.51
N ALA A 97 0.15 5.90 -15.78
CA ALA A 97 0.07 4.87 -14.73
C ALA A 97 -0.83 5.31 -13.57
N ILE A 98 -0.71 6.56 -13.16
CA ILE A 98 -1.55 7.10 -12.08
C ILE A 98 -3.02 7.06 -12.49
N ASN A 99 -3.34 7.52 -13.70
CA ASN A 99 -4.73 7.52 -14.20
C ASN A 99 -5.27 6.10 -14.35
N ASN A 100 -4.43 5.17 -14.79
CA ASN A 100 -4.81 3.75 -14.88
C ASN A 100 -5.18 3.20 -13.50
N ALA A 101 -4.40 3.51 -12.47
CA ALA A 101 -4.67 3.05 -11.11
C ALA A 101 -5.91 3.74 -10.52
N ILE A 102 -6.09 5.03 -10.76
CA ILE A 102 -7.29 5.74 -10.31
C ILE A 102 -8.54 5.12 -10.90
N LYS A 103 -8.52 4.89 -12.21
CA LYS A 103 -9.69 4.38 -12.93
C LYS A 103 -9.99 2.92 -12.62
N ASN A 104 -8.97 2.08 -12.54
CA ASN A 104 -9.14 0.62 -12.52
C ASN A 104 -8.82 -0.01 -11.17
N ALA A 105 -8.20 0.70 -10.24
CA ALA A 105 -7.88 0.21 -8.91
C ALA A 105 -8.47 1.06 -7.80
N GLU A 106 -9.21 2.09 -8.13
CA GLU A 106 -9.73 3.05 -7.15
C GLU A 106 -8.61 3.60 -6.27
N LEU A 107 -7.51 4.02 -6.89
CA LEU A 107 -6.35 4.52 -6.16
C LEU A 107 -6.76 5.64 -5.21
N HIS A 108 -6.40 5.50 -3.93
CA HIS A 108 -6.70 6.51 -2.93
C HIS A 108 -5.82 7.75 -3.11
N ALA A 109 -4.52 7.53 -3.28
CA ALA A 109 -3.55 8.61 -3.41
C ALA A 109 -2.25 8.09 -3.99
N TYR A 110 -1.42 9.02 -4.48
CA TYR A 110 -0.03 8.71 -4.79
C TYR A 110 0.87 9.66 -4.02
N ILE A 111 2.08 9.21 -3.74
CA ILE A 111 3.09 9.96 -3.01
C ILE A 111 4.36 9.96 -3.84
N SER A 112 4.97 11.14 -4.02
CA SER A 112 6.21 11.26 -4.79
C SER A 112 7.42 10.94 -3.93
N LYS A 113 8.38 10.24 -4.49
CA LYS A 113 9.67 9.99 -3.84
C LYS A 113 10.63 11.15 -4.13
N PRO A 114 11.37 11.65 -3.15
CA PRO A 114 11.30 11.33 -1.73
C PRO A 114 10.06 11.94 -1.10
N TRP A 115 9.51 11.27 -0.10
CA TRP A 115 8.31 11.75 0.59
C TRP A 115 8.66 12.27 1.98
N SER A 116 7.76 13.07 2.57
CA SER A 116 7.87 13.47 3.96
C SER A 116 7.04 12.51 4.81
N SER A 117 7.43 12.33 6.07
CA SER A 117 6.64 11.50 6.99
C SER A 117 5.25 12.09 7.21
N GLU A 118 5.12 13.41 7.12
CA GLU A 118 3.83 14.09 7.25
C GLU A 118 2.88 13.73 6.11
N ASP A 119 3.39 13.66 4.87
CA ASP A 119 2.59 13.26 3.72
C ASP A 119 2.16 11.80 3.85
N LEU A 120 3.09 10.94 4.27
CA LEU A 120 2.77 9.53 4.47
C LEU A 120 1.68 9.37 5.52
N GLU A 121 1.82 10.05 6.66
CA GLU A 121 0.84 10.02 7.72
C GLU A 121 -0.54 10.48 7.24
N ARG A 122 -0.58 11.62 6.57
CA ARG A 122 -1.83 12.19 6.07
C ARG A 122 -2.54 11.22 5.10
N VAL A 123 -1.80 10.67 4.16
CA VAL A 123 -2.37 9.78 3.15
C VAL A 123 -2.90 8.50 3.78
N ILE A 124 -2.15 7.89 4.69
CA ILE A 124 -2.60 6.67 5.35
C ILE A 124 -3.81 6.96 6.23
N LYS A 125 -3.78 8.02 7.02
CA LYS A 125 -4.90 8.37 7.90
C LYS A 125 -6.17 8.69 7.14
N THR A 126 -6.09 9.42 6.03
CA THR A 126 -7.27 9.70 5.21
C THR A 126 -7.82 8.43 4.58
N GLY A 127 -6.95 7.50 4.19
CA GLY A 127 -7.37 6.20 3.69
C GLY A 127 -8.09 5.38 4.75
N LEU A 128 -7.54 5.33 5.95
CA LEU A 128 -8.16 4.61 7.07
C LEU A 128 -9.53 5.20 7.43
N SER A 129 -9.68 6.51 7.33
CA SER A 129 -10.98 7.17 7.56
C SER A 129 -12.05 6.70 6.58
N LYS A 130 -11.68 6.41 5.34
CA LYS A 130 -12.62 5.88 4.36
C LYS A 130 -13.16 4.51 4.75
N ILE A 131 -12.31 3.68 5.35
CA ILE A 131 -12.72 2.35 5.82
C ILE A 131 -13.71 2.50 6.97
N GLU A 132 -13.41 3.36 7.93
CA GLU A 132 -14.27 3.60 9.10
C GLU A 132 -15.63 4.14 8.68
N ASN A 133 -15.65 5.06 7.71
CA ASN A 133 -16.91 5.68 7.27
C ASN A 133 -17.82 4.75 6.48
N LYS A 134 -17.25 3.69 5.92
CA LYS A 134 -18.05 2.68 5.20
C LYS A 134 -18.58 1.59 6.13
N GLY A 135 -18.19 1.68 7.38
CA GLY A 135 -18.61 0.86 8.49
C GLY A 135 -18.84 -0.49 8.40
#